data_d4687c15d2c016ca9c3ff78538b356b3
#
_entry.id   d4687c15d2c016ca9c3ff78538b356b3
#
_cell.length_a   1.000
_cell.length_b   1.000
_cell.length_c   1.000
_cell.angle_alpha   90.00
_cell.angle_beta   90.00
_cell.angle_gamma   90.00
#
_symmetry.space_group_name_H-M   'P 1'
#
loop_
_entity.id
_entity.type
_entity.pdbx_description
1 polymer ?
#
loop_
_entity_poly.entity_id
_entity_poly.type
_entity_poly.pdbx_seq_one_letter_code
_entity_poly.pdbx_strand_id
1 'polypeptide(L)'
;MPDEQYDIQTVQHPAITTEANIATYRRQLDKIGFSFDWSREVRTSDPKYYKWTQWIFIQLFNSWYNKDTDKAEDIATLINAFVEGGSSNVNAVCDEDCEEFTNEEWNNFTEKQQQQILLQYRLTYLAETEVNWCPELGTVLANDEVVNGFSERGGHPVIRKKMKQWSMRITAFAQRLLDGLDRIDWPQPLKDAQTYWIGRSEGAMVSF
;
A
#
# COMPACT_ATOMS: atom_id res chain seq x y z
N MET A 1 -23.34 3.58 12.64
CA MET A 1 -23.28 2.39 11.75
C MET A 1 -22.33 2.75 10.64
N PRO A 2 -21.38 1.88 10.21
CA PRO A 2 -20.60 2.13 9.03
C PRO A 2 -21.52 2.27 7.82
N ASP A 3 -21.14 3.12 6.88
CA ASP A 3 -21.94 3.35 5.70
C ASP A 3 -22.18 2.04 4.93
N GLU A 4 -21.17 1.16 4.82
CA GLU A 4 -21.29 -0.13 4.15
C GLU A 4 -22.35 -1.07 4.76
N GLN A 5 -22.41 -1.15 6.09
CA GLN A 5 -23.42 -2.00 6.76
C GLN A 5 -24.83 -1.46 6.57
N TYR A 6 -25.00 -0.14 6.64
CA TYR A 6 -26.27 0.52 6.39
C TYR A 6 -26.71 0.33 4.94
N ASP A 7 -25.77 0.45 4.00
CA ASP A 7 -26.03 0.28 2.57
C ASP A 7 -26.44 -1.15 2.21
N ILE A 8 -25.79 -2.16 2.83
CA ILE A 8 -26.18 -3.58 2.68
C ILE A 8 -27.60 -3.80 3.20
N GLN A 9 -27.95 -3.25 4.35
CA GLN A 9 -29.27 -3.44 4.97
C GLN A 9 -30.37 -2.69 4.22
N THR A 10 -30.08 -1.52 3.68
CA THR A 10 -31.08 -0.66 3.00
C THR A 10 -31.09 -0.80 1.50
N VAL A 11 -30.15 -1.54 0.92
CA VAL A 11 -29.94 -1.68 -0.55
C VAL A 11 -29.79 -0.29 -1.20
N GLN A 12 -29.12 0.63 -0.50
CA GLN A 12 -28.91 1.99 -0.97
C GLN A 12 -27.46 2.16 -1.44
N HIS A 13 -27.25 3.00 -2.46
CA HIS A 13 -25.91 3.27 -2.96
C HIS A 13 -25.10 4.08 -1.95
N PRO A 14 -23.85 3.68 -1.59
CA PRO A 14 -23.01 4.32 -0.56
C PRO A 14 -22.88 5.84 -0.71
N ALA A 15 -22.82 6.36 -1.93
CA ALA A 15 -22.72 7.79 -2.16
C ALA A 15 -23.90 8.60 -1.59
N ILE A 16 -25.09 8.03 -1.54
CA ILE A 16 -26.30 8.71 -1.01
C ILE A 16 -26.19 8.83 0.51
N THR A 17 -25.86 7.74 1.17
CA THR A 17 -25.67 7.70 2.62
C THR A 17 -24.53 8.63 3.05
N THR A 18 -23.40 8.57 2.38
CA THR A 18 -22.24 9.43 2.64
C THR A 18 -22.59 10.91 2.52
N GLU A 19 -23.32 11.31 1.48
CA GLU A 19 -23.75 12.71 1.29
C GLU A 19 -24.66 13.19 2.42
N ALA A 20 -25.63 12.37 2.82
CA ALA A 20 -26.52 12.67 3.93
C ALA A 20 -25.78 12.82 5.27
N ASN A 21 -24.80 11.96 5.51
CA ASN A 21 -23.95 12.01 6.70
C ASN A 21 -23.06 13.26 6.73
N ILE A 22 -22.43 13.62 5.61
CA ILE A 22 -21.64 14.86 5.49
C ILE A 22 -22.49 16.08 5.82
N ALA A 23 -23.70 16.19 5.24
CA ALA A 23 -24.62 17.29 5.53
C ALA A 23 -24.99 17.35 7.03
N THR A 24 -25.15 16.19 7.66
CA THR A 24 -25.44 16.09 9.09
C THR A 24 -24.26 16.53 9.95
N TYR A 25 -23.04 16.10 9.63
CA TYR A 25 -21.83 16.50 10.35
C TYR A 25 -21.57 18.00 10.26
N ARG A 26 -21.69 18.59 9.07
CA ARG A 26 -21.56 20.04 8.90
C ARG A 26 -22.51 20.79 9.83
N ARG A 27 -23.81 20.43 9.79
CA ARG A 27 -24.82 21.06 10.65
C ARG A 27 -24.52 20.91 12.13
N GLN A 28 -23.97 19.75 12.57
CA GLN A 28 -23.60 19.53 13.97
C GLN A 28 -22.39 20.37 14.38
N LEU A 29 -21.36 20.44 13.54
CA LEU A 29 -20.14 21.22 13.80
C LEU A 29 -20.43 22.73 13.80
N ASP A 30 -21.31 23.21 12.92
CA ASP A 30 -21.78 24.60 12.91
C ASP A 30 -22.52 24.97 14.21
N LYS A 31 -23.30 24.03 14.78
CA LYS A 31 -23.99 24.24 16.07
C LYS A 31 -23.03 24.36 17.26
N ILE A 32 -21.88 23.69 17.19
CA ILE A 32 -20.84 23.81 18.23
C ILE A 32 -20.09 25.13 18.11
N GLY A 33 -20.19 25.83 16.95
CA GLY A 33 -19.59 27.13 16.71
C GLY A 33 -18.17 27.08 16.15
N PHE A 34 -17.80 25.99 15.50
CA PHE A 34 -16.52 25.92 14.78
C PHE A 34 -16.51 26.84 13.55
N SER A 35 -15.40 27.53 13.33
CA SER A 35 -15.19 28.45 12.19
C SER A 35 -14.52 27.72 11.01
N PHE A 36 -15.15 26.62 10.52
CA PHE A 36 -14.64 25.93 9.36
C PHE A 36 -15.02 26.63 8.05
N ASP A 37 -14.06 26.69 7.14
CA ASP A 37 -14.33 27.08 5.75
C ASP A 37 -14.71 25.85 4.94
N TRP A 38 -16.01 25.58 4.82
CA TRP A 38 -16.55 24.44 4.09
C TRP A 38 -16.24 24.45 2.59
N SER A 39 -15.83 25.58 2.02
CA SER A 39 -15.38 25.63 0.62
C SER A 39 -14.07 24.86 0.40
N ARG A 40 -13.34 24.60 1.47
CA ARG A 40 -12.07 23.85 1.47
C ARG A 40 -12.23 22.39 1.93
N GLU A 41 -13.45 21.91 2.01
CA GLU A 41 -13.72 20.51 2.33
C GLU A 41 -13.12 19.58 1.28
N VAL A 42 -12.48 18.51 1.73
CA VAL A 42 -11.87 17.49 0.90
C VAL A 42 -12.60 16.17 1.08
N ARG A 43 -12.97 15.53 -0.02
CA ARG A 43 -13.62 14.22 -0.06
C ARG A 43 -12.71 13.25 -0.77
N THR A 44 -12.18 12.28 -0.06
CA THR A 44 -11.24 11.29 -0.64
C THR A 44 -11.91 10.33 -1.62
N SER A 45 -13.26 10.19 -1.55
CA SER A 45 -14.07 9.42 -2.49
C SER A 45 -14.47 10.18 -3.76
N ASP A 46 -14.14 11.48 -3.85
CA ASP A 46 -14.41 12.28 -5.06
C ASP A 46 -13.39 11.90 -6.16
N PRO A 47 -13.85 11.61 -7.40
CA PRO A 47 -12.95 11.36 -8.55
C PRO A 47 -11.91 12.45 -8.77
N LYS A 48 -12.26 13.71 -8.48
CA LYS A 48 -11.31 14.84 -8.58
C LYS A 48 -10.15 14.73 -7.58
N TYR A 49 -10.37 14.04 -6.45
CA TYR A 49 -9.37 13.79 -5.44
C TYR A 49 -8.60 12.50 -5.75
N TYR A 50 -9.27 11.36 -5.83
CA TYR A 50 -8.59 10.06 -5.91
C TYR A 50 -7.87 9.82 -7.25
N LYS A 51 -8.15 10.58 -8.30
CA LYS A 51 -7.35 10.54 -9.54
C LYS A 51 -5.86 10.73 -9.30
N TRP A 52 -5.50 11.54 -8.29
CA TRP A 52 -4.11 11.76 -7.92
C TRP A 52 -3.49 10.55 -7.22
N THR A 53 -4.26 9.88 -6.37
CA THR A 53 -3.86 8.60 -5.77
C THR A 53 -3.63 7.54 -6.85
N GLN A 54 -4.53 7.46 -7.83
CA GLN A 54 -4.37 6.56 -8.98
C GLN A 54 -3.15 6.93 -9.83
N TRP A 55 -2.91 8.21 -10.04
CA TRP A 55 -1.74 8.67 -10.78
C TRP A 55 -0.43 8.29 -10.06
N ILE A 56 -0.35 8.49 -8.74
CA ILE A 56 0.80 8.08 -7.94
C ILE A 56 1.00 6.56 -8.04
N PHE A 57 -0.07 5.79 -7.94
CA PHE A 57 -0.01 4.34 -8.10
C PHE A 57 0.59 3.94 -9.45
N ILE A 58 0.14 4.57 -10.54
CA ILE A 58 0.66 4.31 -11.90
C ILE A 58 2.17 4.65 -11.98
N GLN A 59 2.61 5.75 -11.36
CA GLN A 59 4.05 6.08 -11.32
C GLN A 59 4.84 4.97 -10.61
N LEU A 60 4.37 4.52 -9.44
CA LEU A 60 5.02 3.44 -8.69
C LEU A 60 4.97 2.11 -9.45
N PHE A 61 3.87 1.80 -10.11
CA PHE A 61 3.73 0.60 -10.93
C PHE A 61 4.70 0.59 -12.11
N ASN A 62 4.99 1.73 -12.70
CA ASN A 62 5.96 1.89 -13.78
C ASN A 62 7.39 2.16 -13.29
N SER A 63 7.68 1.85 -12.02
CA SER A 63 9.00 2.05 -11.43
C SER A 63 9.51 0.78 -10.75
N TRP A 64 10.83 0.67 -10.68
CA TRP A 64 11.58 -0.32 -9.92
C TRP A 64 12.65 0.38 -9.07
N TYR A 65 13.21 -0.28 -8.05
CA TYR A 65 14.25 0.30 -7.21
C TYR A 65 15.62 -0.23 -7.60
N ASN A 66 16.47 0.65 -8.13
CA ASN A 66 17.84 0.36 -8.47
C ASN A 66 18.74 0.62 -7.24
N LYS A 67 19.36 -0.46 -6.70
CA LYS A 67 20.25 -0.37 -5.53
C LYS A 67 21.57 0.32 -5.83
N ASP A 68 22.07 0.26 -7.08
CA ASP A 68 23.34 0.89 -7.45
C ASP A 68 23.23 2.40 -7.47
N THR A 69 22.08 2.92 -7.89
CA THR A 69 21.80 4.36 -7.91
C THR A 69 21.05 4.86 -6.70
N ASP A 70 20.64 3.95 -5.82
CA ASP A 70 19.85 4.19 -4.59
C ASP A 70 18.59 5.02 -4.83
N LYS A 71 17.84 4.71 -5.90
CA LYS A 71 16.61 5.42 -6.27
C LYS A 71 15.65 4.57 -7.10
N ALA A 72 14.40 5.04 -7.17
CA ALA A 72 13.42 4.52 -8.11
C ALA A 72 13.74 5.00 -9.53
N GLU A 73 13.64 4.10 -10.50
CA GLU A 73 13.83 4.36 -11.93
C GLU A 73 12.65 3.84 -12.73
N ASP A 74 12.50 4.33 -13.95
CA ASP A 74 11.45 3.88 -14.86
C ASP A 74 11.63 2.40 -15.21
N ILE A 75 10.56 1.65 -15.26
CA ILE A 75 10.57 0.21 -15.55
C ILE A 75 11.20 -0.12 -16.92
N ALA A 76 11.17 0.82 -17.86
CA ALA A 76 11.80 0.65 -19.16
C ALA A 76 13.32 0.48 -19.06
N THR A 77 13.97 1.11 -18.06
CA THR A 77 15.41 0.94 -17.83
C THR A 77 15.74 -0.49 -17.38
N LEU A 78 14.88 -1.10 -16.56
CA LEU A 78 15.02 -2.50 -16.17
C LEU A 78 14.81 -3.44 -17.36
N ILE A 79 13.79 -3.19 -18.18
CA ILE A 79 13.51 -3.99 -19.38
C ILE A 79 14.74 -3.96 -20.30
N ASN A 80 15.34 -2.81 -20.52
CA ASN A 80 16.55 -2.68 -21.34
C ASN A 80 17.73 -3.49 -20.75
N ALA A 81 17.92 -3.43 -19.42
CA ALA A 81 18.95 -4.21 -18.75
C ALA A 81 18.72 -5.73 -18.92
N PHE A 82 17.48 -6.20 -18.87
CA PHE A 82 17.13 -7.60 -19.11
C PHE A 82 17.38 -8.02 -20.58
N VAL A 83 17.07 -7.15 -21.53
CA VAL A 83 17.34 -7.40 -22.96
C VAL A 83 18.83 -7.51 -23.23
N GLU A 84 19.66 -6.71 -22.57
CA GLU A 84 21.11 -6.68 -22.79
C GLU A 84 21.86 -7.78 -22.03
N GLY A 85 21.50 -8.06 -20.78
CA GLY A 85 22.30 -8.90 -19.89
C GLY A 85 21.56 -9.92 -19.05
N GLY A 86 20.22 -10.03 -19.17
CA GLY A 86 19.43 -10.87 -18.27
C GLY A 86 19.33 -10.31 -16.87
N SER A 87 18.94 -11.14 -15.92
CA SER A 87 18.72 -10.74 -14.52
C SER A 87 20.01 -10.63 -13.70
N SER A 88 21.08 -11.35 -14.05
CA SER A 88 22.31 -11.46 -13.25
C SER A 88 23.08 -10.14 -13.09
N ASN A 89 22.89 -9.19 -14.00
CA ASN A 89 23.57 -7.88 -14.00
C ASN A 89 22.71 -6.78 -13.36
N VAL A 90 21.57 -7.13 -12.75
CA VAL A 90 20.64 -6.16 -12.18
C VAL A 90 20.65 -6.23 -10.65
N ASN A 91 21.06 -5.13 -10.01
CA ASN A 91 21.02 -5.00 -8.57
C ASN A 91 19.76 -4.25 -8.13
N ALA A 92 18.65 -4.97 -8.07
CA ALA A 92 17.32 -4.43 -7.77
C ALA A 92 16.82 -4.83 -6.38
N VAL A 93 15.84 -4.10 -5.88
CA VAL A 93 14.96 -4.62 -4.83
C VAL A 93 13.83 -5.40 -5.52
N CYS A 94 13.74 -6.69 -5.21
CA CYS A 94 12.76 -7.60 -5.79
C CYS A 94 12.21 -8.56 -4.73
N ASP A 95 11.33 -9.47 -5.12
CA ASP A 95 10.87 -10.55 -4.26
C ASP A 95 12.02 -11.52 -3.93
N GLU A 96 11.89 -12.30 -2.85
CA GLU A 96 12.94 -13.21 -2.38
C GLU A 96 13.23 -14.34 -3.39
N ASP A 97 12.20 -14.78 -4.14
CA ASP A 97 12.25 -15.87 -5.10
C ASP A 97 12.29 -15.39 -6.55
N CYS A 98 13.04 -14.30 -6.85
CA CYS A 98 13.19 -13.84 -8.22
C CYS A 98 13.92 -14.87 -9.07
N GLU A 99 13.34 -15.23 -10.20
CA GLU A 99 13.95 -16.15 -11.17
C GLU A 99 15.20 -15.53 -11.80
N GLU A 100 16.26 -16.33 -11.92
CA GLU A 100 17.43 -15.97 -12.71
C GLU A 100 17.22 -16.41 -14.16
N PHE A 101 17.51 -15.52 -15.09
CA PHE A 101 17.40 -15.76 -16.53
C PHE A 101 18.46 -14.98 -17.30
N THR A 102 18.82 -15.54 -18.45
CA THR A 102 19.70 -14.90 -19.43
C THR A 102 18.93 -13.92 -20.32
N ASN A 103 19.66 -13.09 -21.07
CA ASN A 103 19.05 -12.19 -22.06
C ASN A 103 18.38 -12.98 -23.21
N GLU A 104 18.89 -14.16 -23.58
CA GLU A 104 18.26 -15.01 -24.60
C GLU A 104 16.90 -15.55 -24.10
N GLU A 105 16.84 -16.02 -22.86
CA GLU A 105 15.60 -16.47 -22.24
C GLU A 105 14.60 -15.33 -22.13
N TRP A 106 15.02 -14.15 -21.65
CA TRP A 106 14.16 -12.97 -21.58
C TRP A 106 13.51 -12.62 -22.93
N ASN A 107 14.30 -12.63 -23.99
CA ASN A 107 13.81 -12.30 -25.33
C ASN A 107 12.88 -13.39 -25.92
N ASN A 108 12.96 -14.61 -25.42
CA ASN A 108 12.08 -15.72 -25.81
C ASN A 108 10.81 -15.83 -24.96
N PHE A 109 10.73 -15.15 -23.80
CA PHE A 109 9.53 -15.16 -22.98
C PHE A 109 8.37 -14.48 -23.71
N THR A 110 7.19 -15.03 -23.50
CA THR A 110 5.95 -14.38 -23.92
C THR A 110 5.73 -13.09 -23.14
N GLU A 111 4.99 -12.15 -23.70
CA GLU A 111 4.65 -10.90 -23.01
C GLU A 111 4.06 -11.13 -21.60
N LYS A 112 3.20 -12.16 -21.47
CA LYS A 112 2.62 -12.53 -20.16
C LYS A 112 3.68 -12.95 -19.16
N GLN A 113 4.67 -13.75 -19.57
CA GLN A 113 5.79 -14.16 -18.69
C GLN A 113 6.65 -12.97 -18.31
N GLN A 114 7.00 -12.12 -19.27
CA GLN A 114 7.76 -10.88 -18.99
C GLN A 114 7.01 -9.99 -17.98
N GLN A 115 5.71 -9.81 -18.13
CA GLN A 115 4.93 -9.02 -17.16
C GLN A 115 4.85 -9.66 -15.78
N GLN A 116 4.80 -11.00 -15.68
CA GLN A 116 4.86 -11.70 -14.40
C GLN A 116 6.22 -11.51 -13.70
N ILE A 117 7.31 -11.59 -14.44
CA ILE A 117 8.65 -11.31 -13.91
C ILE A 117 8.76 -9.85 -13.47
N LEU A 118 8.34 -8.91 -14.31
CA LEU A 118 8.39 -7.48 -13.97
C LEU A 118 7.61 -7.13 -12.71
N LEU A 119 6.51 -7.85 -12.39
CA LEU A 119 5.77 -7.64 -11.13
C LEU A 119 6.63 -7.91 -9.89
N GLN A 120 7.62 -8.79 -9.98
CA GLN A 120 8.54 -9.07 -8.88
C GLN A 120 9.49 -7.90 -8.57
N TYR A 121 9.68 -6.99 -9.52
CA TYR A 121 10.58 -5.84 -9.42
C TYR A 121 9.85 -4.51 -9.23
N ARG A 122 8.59 -4.42 -9.66
CA ARG A 122 7.82 -3.17 -9.58
C ARG A 122 7.63 -2.71 -8.14
N LEU A 123 7.55 -1.39 -7.93
CA LEU A 123 7.30 -0.80 -6.62
C LEU A 123 5.86 -1.01 -6.12
N THR A 124 4.95 -1.39 -7.00
CA THR A 124 3.63 -1.89 -6.63
C THR A 124 3.42 -3.27 -7.22
N TYR A 125 2.89 -4.19 -6.44
CA TYR A 125 2.70 -5.59 -6.81
C TYR A 125 1.43 -6.15 -6.20
N LEU A 126 0.94 -7.23 -6.78
CA LEU A 126 -0.25 -7.93 -6.31
C LEU A 126 0.17 -9.09 -5.41
N ALA A 127 -0.23 -9.04 -4.14
CA ALA A 127 0.06 -10.08 -3.17
C ALA A 127 -1.21 -10.69 -2.57
N GLU A 128 -1.12 -11.95 -2.18
CA GLU A 128 -2.14 -12.58 -1.33
C GLU A 128 -1.76 -12.36 0.13
N THR A 129 -2.55 -11.53 0.82
CA THR A 129 -2.35 -11.23 2.23
C THR A 129 -3.51 -11.77 3.06
N GLU A 130 -3.21 -12.20 4.28
CA GLU A 130 -4.24 -12.54 5.24
C GLU A 130 -4.83 -11.28 5.84
N VAL A 131 -6.15 -11.16 5.75
CA VAL A 131 -6.92 -10.03 6.28
C VAL A 131 -7.94 -10.50 7.31
N ASN A 132 -8.32 -9.62 8.21
CA ASN A 132 -9.41 -9.85 9.14
C ASN A 132 -10.74 -9.52 8.43
N TRP A 133 -11.42 -10.53 7.95
CA TRP A 133 -12.70 -10.39 7.26
C TRP A 133 -13.87 -10.56 8.22
N CYS A 134 -14.75 -9.59 8.26
CA CYS A 134 -16.02 -9.70 9.00
C CYS A 134 -17.18 -9.85 8.01
N PRO A 135 -17.78 -11.06 7.88
CA PRO A 135 -18.88 -11.30 6.95
C PRO A 135 -20.11 -10.42 7.24
N GLU A 136 -20.44 -10.23 8.51
CA GLU A 136 -21.62 -9.47 8.94
C GLU A 136 -21.50 -7.97 8.65
N LEU A 137 -20.27 -7.43 8.72
CA LEU A 137 -19.99 -6.04 8.38
C LEU A 137 -19.69 -5.87 6.88
N GLY A 138 -19.39 -6.97 6.15
CA GLY A 138 -19.05 -6.94 4.73
C GLY A 138 -17.70 -6.25 4.41
N THR A 139 -16.80 -6.17 5.38
CA THR A 139 -15.55 -5.41 5.24
C THR A 139 -14.35 -6.09 5.88
N VAL A 140 -13.16 -5.63 5.51
CA VAL A 140 -11.89 -5.97 6.16
C VAL A 140 -11.69 -5.03 7.34
N LEU A 141 -11.25 -5.59 8.47
CA LEU A 141 -10.99 -4.85 9.71
C LEU A 141 -9.49 -4.72 9.95
N ALA A 142 -9.06 -3.58 10.48
CA ALA A 142 -7.73 -3.40 11.03
C ALA A 142 -7.53 -4.27 12.27
N ASN A 143 -6.28 -4.52 12.66
CA ASN A 143 -6.00 -5.35 13.83
C ASN A 143 -6.61 -4.77 15.12
N ASP A 144 -6.62 -3.45 15.24
CA ASP A 144 -7.14 -2.74 16.42
C ASP A 144 -8.68 -2.82 16.53
N GLU A 145 -9.37 -3.12 15.41
CA GLU A 145 -10.83 -3.28 15.35
C GLU A 145 -11.27 -4.71 15.68
N VAL A 146 -10.31 -5.60 16.00
CA VAL A 146 -10.59 -7.00 16.35
C VAL A 146 -10.18 -7.28 17.78
N VAL A 147 -11.17 -7.56 18.63
CA VAL A 147 -10.98 -7.88 20.05
C VAL A 147 -11.42 -9.31 20.30
N ASN A 148 -10.49 -10.19 20.74
CA ASN A 148 -10.77 -11.59 21.02
C ASN A 148 -11.46 -12.38 19.88
N GLY A 149 -11.13 -12.04 18.63
CA GLY A 149 -11.72 -12.69 17.44
C GLY A 149 -13.08 -12.13 17.02
N PHE A 150 -13.53 -11.04 17.62
CA PHE A 150 -14.77 -10.35 17.29
C PHE A 150 -14.50 -8.91 16.86
N SER A 151 -15.35 -8.37 16.00
CA SER A 151 -15.32 -6.96 15.65
C SER A 151 -15.66 -6.09 16.87
N GLU A 152 -14.88 -5.05 17.13
CA GLU A 152 -15.18 -4.05 18.17
C GLU A 152 -16.59 -3.48 17.96
N ARG A 153 -16.93 -3.27 16.71
CA ARG A 153 -18.24 -2.80 16.30
C ARG A 153 -19.18 -3.97 16.06
N GLY A 154 -20.25 -4.06 16.83
CA GLY A 154 -21.32 -5.03 16.69
C GLY A 154 -21.01 -6.42 17.28
N GLY A 155 -19.77 -6.71 17.69
CA GLY A 155 -19.42 -7.99 18.30
C GLY A 155 -19.56 -9.20 17.37
N HIS A 156 -19.34 -9.01 16.07
CA HIS A 156 -19.49 -10.07 15.07
C HIS A 156 -18.22 -10.90 14.92
N PRO A 157 -18.32 -12.22 14.65
CA PRO A 157 -17.15 -13.06 14.44
C PRO A 157 -16.30 -12.58 13.26
N VAL A 158 -14.99 -12.58 13.46
CA VAL A 158 -14.00 -12.20 12.43
C VAL A 158 -13.22 -13.43 12.02
N ILE A 159 -13.06 -13.63 10.72
CA ILE A 159 -12.31 -14.75 10.15
C ILE A 159 -11.05 -14.25 9.42
N ARG A 160 -9.99 -15.05 9.50
CA ARG A 160 -8.80 -14.81 8.67
C ARG A 160 -9.06 -15.32 7.25
N LYS A 161 -8.86 -14.45 6.26
CA LYS A 161 -9.11 -14.77 4.85
C LYS A 161 -7.97 -14.25 3.99
N LYS A 162 -7.48 -15.09 3.08
CA LYS A 162 -6.53 -14.65 2.05
C LYS A 162 -7.27 -13.87 0.97
N MET A 163 -6.79 -12.68 0.69
CA MET A 163 -7.32 -11.82 -0.38
C MET A 163 -6.17 -11.24 -1.20
N LYS A 164 -6.38 -11.17 -2.52
CA LYS A 164 -5.45 -10.45 -3.39
C LYS A 164 -5.59 -8.96 -3.17
N GLN A 165 -4.48 -8.32 -2.85
CA GLN A 165 -4.41 -6.87 -2.62
C GLN A 165 -3.19 -6.28 -3.30
N TRP A 166 -3.33 -5.04 -3.74
CA TRP A 166 -2.20 -4.26 -4.17
C TRP A 166 -1.35 -3.85 -2.97
N SER A 167 -0.07 -4.12 -3.05
CA SER A 167 0.92 -3.76 -2.05
C SER A 167 1.95 -2.82 -2.65
N MET A 168 2.54 -1.97 -1.79
CA MET A 168 3.65 -1.10 -2.17
C MET A 168 4.93 -1.62 -1.51
N ARG A 169 6.02 -1.67 -2.26
CA ARG A 169 7.33 -2.13 -1.80
C ARG A 169 8.06 -1.03 -1.01
N ILE A 170 7.43 -0.60 0.09
CA ILE A 170 7.94 0.50 0.93
C ILE A 170 9.29 0.18 1.57
N THR A 171 9.57 -1.10 1.81
CA THR A 171 10.84 -1.58 2.39
C THR A 171 12.05 -1.29 1.50
N ALA A 172 11.85 -1.07 0.19
CA ALA A 172 12.90 -0.62 -0.72
C ALA A 172 13.55 0.70 -0.29
N PHE A 173 12.80 1.55 0.41
CA PHE A 173 13.25 2.86 0.87
C PHE A 173 13.66 2.89 2.35
N ALA A 174 13.54 1.78 3.07
CA ALA A 174 13.70 1.74 4.52
C ALA A 174 15.08 2.23 4.99
N GLN A 175 16.16 1.72 4.37
CA GLN A 175 17.52 2.13 4.74
C GLN A 175 17.76 3.60 4.42
N ARG A 176 17.32 4.05 3.25
CA ARG A 176 17.44 5.47 2.84
C ARG A 176 16.69 6.42 3.76
N LEU A 177 15.52 6.01 4.27
CA LEU A 177 14.77 6.79 5.25
C LEU A 177 15.53 6.86 6.59
N LEU A 178 16.12 5.75 7.06
CA LEU A 178 16.94 5.71 8.27
C LEU A 178 18.15 6.65 8.16
N ASP A 179 18.92 6.53 7.09
CA ASP A 179 20.11 7.36 6.84
C ASP A 179 19.73 8.85 6.69
N GLY A 180 18.51 9.12 6.25
CA GLY A 180 17.96 10.47 6.14
C GLY A 180 17.73 11.15 7.48
N LEU A 181 17.46 10.40 8.55
CA LEU A 181 17.22 10.96 9.89
C LEU A 181 18.45 11.69 10.46
N ASP A 182 19.65 11.30 10.06
CA ASP A 182 20.88 11.96 10.50
C ASP A 182 21.09 13.32 9.85
N ARG A 183 20.43 13.58 8.73
CA ARG A 183 20.60 14.80 7.93
C ARG A 183 19.56 15.88 8.23
N ILE A 184 18.53 15.56 9.02
CA ILE A 184 17.44 16.49 9.33
C ILE A 184 17.54 16.99 10.75
N ASP A 185 17.15 18.27 10.95
CA ASP A 185 17.12 18.90 12.26
C ASP A 185 15.78 18.63 12.97
N TRP A 186 15.63 17.38 13.42
CA TRP A 186 14.49 16.93 14.21
C TRP A 186 14.90 16.63 15.66
N PRO A 187 13.99 16.85 16.63
CA PRO A 187 14.22 16.44 18.02
C PRO A 187 14.49 14.94 18.12
N GLN A 188 15.40 14.55 19.01
CA GLN A 188 15.81 13.15 19.16
C GLN A 188 14.64 12.18 19.42
N PRO A 189 13.64 12.49 20.28
CA PRO A 189 12.50 11.58 20.48
C PRO A 189 11.71 11.29 19.20
N LEU A 190 11.66 12.23 18.25
CA LEU A 190 11.00 12.01 16.97
C LEU A 190 11.82 11.11 16.06
N LYS A 191 13.16 11.28 16.03
CA LYS A 191 14.08 10.39 15.30
C LYS A 191 14.00 8.98 15.85
N ASP A 192 14.00 8.81 17.17
CA ASP A 192 13.89 7.51 17.83
C ASP A 192 12.56 6.80 17.48
N ALA A 193 11.45 7.55 17.47
CA ALA A 193 10.15 7.02 17.08
C ALA A 193 10.13 6.55 15.61
N GLN A 194 10.74 7.30 14.70
CA GLN A 194 10.85 6.91 13.29
C GLN A 194 11.75 5.68 13.12
N THR A 195 12.89 5.64 13.79
CA THR A 195 13.81 4.50 13.78
C THR A 195 13.13 3.23 14.31
N TYR A 196 12.40 3.34 15.41
CA TYR A 196 11.62 2.23 15.97
C TYR A 196 10.52 1.74 15.00
N TRP A 197 9.83 2.66 14.31
CA TRP A 197 8.80 2.33 13.35
C TRP A 197 9.35 1.60 12.11
N ILE A 198 10.51 2.01 11.59
CA ILE A 198 11.19 1.35 10.48
C ILE A 198 11.66 -0.05 10.91
N GLY A 199 12.11 -0.20 12.17
CA GLY A 199 12.31 -1.49 12.83
C GLY A 199 13.37 -2.36 12.16
N ARG A 200 14.51 -1.78 11.70
CA ARG A 200 15.62 -2.58 11.17
C ARG A 200 16.06 -3.62 12.19
N SER A 201 16.07 -4.88 11.78
CA SER A 201 16.62 -5.98 12.57
C SER A 201 17.59 -6.79 11.72
N GLU A 202 18.63 -7.33 12.36
CA GLU A 202 19.59 -8.23 11.75
C GLU A 202 19.49 -9.58 12.44
N GLY A 203 19.43 -10.65 11.66
CA GLY A 203 19.36 -12.03 12.15
C GLY A 203 20.28 -12.93 11.34
N ALA A 204 20.58 -14.10 11.89
CA ALA A 204 21.31 -15.14 11.19
C ALA A 204 20.48 -16.43 11.16
N MET A 205 20.48 -17.10 10.02
CA MET A 205 19.92 -18.43 9.89
C MET A 205 21.02 -19.45 10.14
N VAL A 206 20.81 -20.37 11.07
CA VAL A 206 21.74 -21.46 11.36
C VAL A 206 21.01 -22.76 11.10
N SER A 207 21.56 -23.56 10.20
CA SER A 207 21.06 -24.93 9.96
C SER A 207 21.80 -25.88 10.89
N PHE A 208 21.05 -26.73 11.59
CA PHE A 208 21.60 -27.78 12.49
C PHE A 208 21.50 -29.14 11.80
#